data_5febe230cf962b8d0aa825a6ad1e387f
#
_entry.id   5febe230cf962b8d0aa825a6ad1e387f
#
_cell.length_a   1.000
_cell.length_b   1.000
_cell.length_c   1.000
_cell.angle_alpha   90.00
_cell.angle_beta   90.00
_cell.angle_gamma   90.00
#
_symmetry.space_group_name_H-M   'P 1'
#
loop_
_entity.id
_entity.type
_entity.pdbx_description
1 polymer ?
#
loop_
_entity_poly.entity_id
_entity_poly.type
_entity_poly.pdbx_seq_one_letter_code
_entity_poly.pdbx_strand_id
1 'polypeptide(L)'
;MDYSELVSIRNNSVEEISSWLWVTEDNGAFDGPKSDWGPLKQGILDHVKNFDVVVQAGGNCGMYPRLLSDMFKRVYTFEPDPLNFHCLSYNCQKDNIYKMNAALGETNKLVRMQRVSMANVGGHRVSDTGDTFIPTFTIDQLALDKCDYISLDCEGYEPNVIAGAMETIAKFLPVITLETVNEEINMLLSPLGYKRIDGHFGHADKLFAVK
;
A
#
# COMPACT_ATOMS: atom_id res chain seq x y z
N MET A 1 10.07 -21.77 -1.99
CA MET A 1 10.19 -21.59 -3.46
C MET A 1 11.45 -20.77 -3.69
N ASP A 2 12.30 -21.16 -4.64
CA ASP A 2 13.51 -20.40 -4.97
C ASP A 2 13.14 -19.35 -6.04
N TYR A 3 13.37 -18.10 -5.75
CA TYR A 3 13.07 -16.99 -6.67
C TYR A 3 14.33 -16.39 -7.31
N SER A 4 15.52 -16.97 -7.09
CA SER A 4 16.79 -16.39 -7.52
C SER A 4 16.88 -16.08 -9.01
N GLU A 5 16.19 -16.84 -9.86
CA GLU A 5 16.16 -16.63 -11.32
C GLU A 5 15.14 -15.57 -11.75
N LEU A 6 14.18 -15.22 -10.87
CA LEU A 6 13.07 -14.31 -11.17
C LEU A 6 13.31 -12.88 -10.69
N VAL A 7 14.36 -12.66 -9.90
CA VAL A 7 14.66 -11.36 -9.30
C VAL A 7 16.12 -10.94 -9.58
N SER A 8 16.33 -9.63 -9.63
CA SER A 8 17.66 -9.05 -9.83
C SER A 8 17.81 -7.73 -9.08
N ILE A 9 19.05 -7.33 -8.81
CA ILE A 9 19.33 -5.99 -8.27
C ILE A 9 19.19 -4.97 -9.39
N ARG A 10 18.34 -3.98 -9.18
CA ARG A 10 18.10 -2.86 -10.08
C ARG A 10 18.43 -1.54 -9.40
N ASN A 11 18.89 -0.57 -10.18
CA ASN A 11 19.30 0.73 -9.68
C ASN A 11 18.27 1.79 -10.11
N ASN A 12 17.62 2.40 -9.14
CA ASN A 12 16.77 3.56 -9.33
C ASN A 12 16.84 4.40 -8.06
N SER A 13 17.37 5.61 -8.16
CA SER A 13 17.52 6.48 -6.99
C SER A 13 16.18 7.13 -6.65
N VAL A 14 15.61 6.73 -5.52
CA VAL A 14 14.50 7.41 -4.86
C VAL A 14 14.99 7.82 -3.49
N GLU A 15 15.04 9.13 -3.22
CA GLU A 15 15.74 9.71 -2.07
C GLU A 15 17.22 9.26 -2.08
N GLU A 16 17.72 8.77 -0.94
CA GLU A 16 19.10 8.27 -0.79
C GLU A 16 19.26 6.78 -1.13
N ILE A 17 18.17 6.08 -1.48
CA ILE A 17 18.16 4.65 -1.75
C ILE A 17 18.30 4.45 -3.26
N SER A 18 19.33 3.76 -3.67
CA SER A 18 19.66 3.59 -5.09
C SER A 18 19.65 2.15 -5.60
N SER A 19 19.49 1.16 -4.71
CA SER A 19 19.61 -0.27 -5.06
C SER A 19 18.45 -1.06 -4.48
N TRP A 20 17.77 -1.83 -5.35
CA TRP A 20 16.56 -2.55 -5.03
C TRP A 20 16.60 -3.97 -5.59
N LEU A 21 16.20 -4.96 -4.80
CA LEU A 21 15.86 -6.28 -5.35
C LEU A 21 14.50 -6.16 -6.03
N TRP A 22 14.40 -6.57 -7.27
CA TRP A 22 13.19 -6.39 -8.08
C TRP A 22 12.94 -7.56 -9.00
N VAL A 23 11.69 -7.75 -9.43
CA VAL A 23 11.33 -8.77 -10.41
C VAL A 23 12.00 -8.43 -11.74
N THR A 24 12.74 -9.39 -12.31
CA THR A 24 13.61 -9.16 -13.47
C THR A 24 12.85 -8.74 -14.73
N GLU A 25 11.66 -9.32 -14.95
CA GLU A 25 10.84 -9.05 -16.14
C GLU A 25 10.03 -7.76 -16.04
N ASP A 26 9.89 -7.18 -14.83
CA ASP A 26 9.11 -5.95 -14.64
C ASP A 26 9.74 -4.76 -15.38
N ASN A 27 8.90 -4.05 -16.13
CA ASN A 27 9.27 -2.80 -16.80
C ASN A 27 8.18 -1.70 -16.64
N GLY A 28 7.14 -1.98 -15.85
CA GLY A 28 6.02 -1.09 -15.62
C GLY A 28 6.00 -0.42 -14.25
N ALA A 29 6.34 -1.16 -13.19
CA ALA A 29 6.18 -0.68 -11.83
C ALA A 29 7.46 -0.07 -11.20
N PHE A 30 8.64 -0.38 -11.75
CA PHE A 30 9.92 -0.03 -11.13
C PHE A 30 10.20 1.48 -11.07
N ASP A 31 9.88 2.20 -12.13
CA ASP A 31 10.23 3.63 -12.25
C ASP A 31 9.16 4.58 -11.70
N GLY A 32 7.94 4.10 -11.48
CA GLY A 32 6.81 4.91 -10.97
C GLY A 32 7.16 5.71 -9.71
N PRO A 33 7.65 5.07 -8.63
CA PRO A 33 7.93 5.76 -7.38
C PRO A 33 8.92 6.93 -7.48
N LYS A 34 9.78 6.94 -8.49
CA LYS A 34 10.73 8.04 -8.71
C LYS A 34 10.04 9.38 -9.00
N SER A 35 8.96 9.34 -9.79
CA SER A 35 8.18 10.55 -10.12
C SER A 35 7.11 10.84 -9.06
N ASP A 36 6.58 9.79 -8.43
CA ASP A 36 5.37 9.87 -7.61
C ASP A 36 5.66 10.16 -6.15
N TRP A 37 6.83 9.75 -5.65
CA TRP A 37 7.17 9.91 -4.24
C TRP A 37 7.20 11.36 -3.78
N GLY A 38 7.78 12.27 -4.55
CA GLY A 38 7.89 13.69 -4.18
C GLY A 38 6.53 14.33 -3.90
N PRO A 39 5.58 14.29 -4.86
CA PRO A 39 4.22 14.78 -4.66
C PRO A 39 3.47 14.08 -3.52
N LEU A 40 3.59 12.76 -3.40
CA LEU A 40 2.96 12.00 -2.31
C LEU A 40 3.51 12.39 -0.95
N LYS A 41 4.83 12.45 -0.81
CA LYS A 41 5.52 12.89 0.42
C LYS A 41 5.07 14.28 0.84
N GLN A 42 4.98 15.22 -0.11
CA GLN A 42 4.51 16.56 0.19
C GLN A 42 3.05 16.55 0.68
N GLY A 43 2.16 15.79 0.03
CA GLY A 43 0.78 15.61 0.47
C GLY A 43 0.68 15.04 1.89
N ILE A 44 1.52 14.06 2.22
CA ILE A 44 1.59 13.50 3.58
C ILE A 44 2.03 14.58 4.57
N LEU A 45 3.08 15.33 4.27
CA LEU A 45 3.59 16.39 5.16
C LEU A 45 2.59 17.53 5.40
N ASP A 46 1.78 17.86 4.39
CA ASP A 46 0.80 18.93 4.46
C ASP A 46 -0.46 18.55 5.26
N HIS A 47 -0.80 17.26 5.32
CA HIS A 47 -2.09 16.82 5.84
C HIS A 47 -2.02 15.88 7.04
N VAL A 48 -0.95 15.10 7.20
CA VAL A 48 -0.74 14.22 8.34
C VAL A 48 -0.15 15.00 9.51
N LYS A 49 -0.80 14.93 10.68
CA LYS A 49 -0.40 15.71 11.86
C LYS A 49 0.61 14.98 12.76
N ASN A 50 0.50 13.67 12.84
CA ASN A 50 1.37 12.82 13.63
C ASN A 50 1.92 11.71 12.73
N PHE A 51 3.09 11.20 13.08
CA PHE A 51 3.81 10.21 12.28
C PHE A 51 4.11 8.98 13.14
N ASP A 52 3.11 8.50 13.90
CA ASP A 52 3.28 7.32 14.74
C ASP A 52 3.05 6.02 13.96
N VAL A 53 1.92 5.93 13.22
CA VAL A 53 1.53 4.70 12.53
C VAL A 53 0.99 4.98 11.14
N VAL A 54 1.51 4.24 10.17
CA VAL A 54 0.93 4.11 8.83
C VAL A 54 0.57 2.66 8.55
N VAL A 55 -0.58 2.44 7.89
CA VAL A 55 -0.96 1.16 7.28
C VAL A 55 -0.94 1.33 5.77
N GLN A 56 -0.18 0.47 5.09
CA GLN A 56 -0.01 0.53 3.65
C GLN A 56 -0.37 -0.83 3.03
N ALA A 57 -1.27 -0.83 2.04
CA ALA A 57 -1.59 -1.99 1.21
C ALA A 57 -1.11 -1.79 -0.23
N GLY A 58 -0.66 -2.87 -0.85
CA GLY A 58 0.05 -2.84 -2.13
C GLY A 58 1.53 -2.53 -1.91
N GLY A 59 2.19 -3.30 -1.01
CA GLY A 59 3.62 -3.12 -0.69
C GLY A 59 4.55 -3.33 -1.87
N ASN A 60 4.08 -4.05 -2.88
CA ASN A 60 4.83 -4.41 -4.07
C ASN A 60 6.25 -4.92 -3.70
N CYS A 61 7.27 -4.50 -4.40
CA CYS A 61 8.67 -4.84 -4.06
C CYS A 61 9.29 -3.94 -2.96
N GLY A 62 8.51 -3.12 -2.25
CA GLY A 62 8.90 -2.47 -1.01
C GLY A 62 9.41 -1.03 -1.11
N MET A 63 9.30 -0.34 -2.25
CA MET A 63 9.77 1.05 -2.34
C MET A 63 8.99 1.97 -1.39
N TYR A 64 7.67 2.03 -1.50
CA TYR A 64 6.86 2.91 -0.65
C TYR A 64 6.96 2.58 0.84
N PRO A 65 6.84 1.31 1.31
CA PRO A 65 7.00 1.03 2.73
C PRO A 65 8.39 1.39 3.26
N ARG A 66 9.44 1.22 2.45
CA ARG A 66 10.80 1.62 2.82
C ARG A 66 10.93 3.14 2.99
N LEU A 67 10.34 3.91 2.07
CA LEU A 67 10.34 5.39 2.13
C LEU A 67 9.47 5.91 3.29
N LEU A 68 8.28 5.32 3.50
CA LEU A 68 7.41 5.65 4.62
C LEU A 68 8.07 5.37 5.98
N SER A 69 8.96 4.39 6.06
CA SER A 69 9.67 4.06 7.30
C SER A 69 10.66 5.12 7.77
N ASP A 70 11.01 6.08 6.91
CA ASP A 70 11.80 7.25 7.27
C ASP A 70 10.94 8.37 7.87
N MET A 71 9.61 8.31 7.66
CA MET A 71 8.66 9.30 8.14
C MET A 71 7.90 8.81 9.38
N PHE A 72 7.49 7.54 9.42
CA PHE A 72 6.64 6.99 10.46
C PHE A 72 7.41 6.10 11.44
N LYS A 73 7.00 6.12 12.72
CA LYS A 73 7.57 5.25 13.75
C LYS A 73 7.26 3.77 13.54
N ARG A 74 6.09 3.45 12.94
CA ARG A 74 5.64 2.09 12.62
C ARG A 74 4.96 2.09 11.25
N VAL A 75 5.39 1.18 10.39
CA VAL A 75 4.83 0.94 9.05
C VAL A 75 4.30 -0.49 8.99
N TYR A 76 3.01 -0.65 8.85
CA TYR A 76 2.38 -1.94 8.58
C TYR A 76 2.16 -2.03 7.08
N THR A 77 2.82 -2.98 6.41
CA THR A 77 2.71 -3.14 4.95
C THR A 77 2.24 -4.54 4.57
N PHE A 78 1.33 -4.58 3.61
CA PHE A 78 0.70 -5.79 3.12
C PHE A 78 0.97 -5.93 1.62
N GLU A 79 1.52 -7.09 1.24
CA GLU A 79 1.76 -7.46 -0.16
C GLU A 79 1.32 -8.90 -0.39
N PRO A 80 0.26 -9.10 -1.20
CA PRO A 80 -0.30 -10.43 -1.41
C PRO A 80 0.56 -11.33 -2.30
N ASP A 81 1.26 -10.79 -3.32
CA ASP A 81 2.05 -11.62 -4.22
C ASP A 81 3.33 -12.12 -3.52
N PRO A 82 3.55 -13.45 -3.42
CA PRO A 82 4.73 -13.99 -2.74
C PRO A 82 6.07 -13.59 -3.36
N LEU A 83 6.12 -13.35 -4.68
CA LEU A 83 7.35 -12.93 -5.36
C LEU A 83 7.65 -11.46 -5.07
N ASN A 84 6.64 -10.58 -5.16
CA ASN A 84 6.78 -9.17 -4.77
C ASN A 84 7.14 -9.06 -3.29
N PHE A 85 6.46 -9.86 -2.42
CA PHE A 85 6.76 -9.91 -1.00
C PHE A 85 8.18 -10.40 -0.68
N HIS A 86 8.74 -11.30 -1.49
CA HIS A 86 10.14 -11.69 -1.38
C HIS A 86 11.07 -10.48 -1.61
N CYS A 87 10.83 -9.70 -2.67
CA CYS A 87 11.57 -8.47 -2.94
C CYS A 87 11.37 -7.44 -1.81
N LEU A 88 10.12 -7.22 -1.38
CA LEU A 88 9.78 -6.33 -0.27
C LEU A 88 10.53 -6.71 1.00
N SER A 89 10.56 -8.00 1.33
CA SER A 89 11.26 -8.50 2.52
C SER A 89 12.76 -8.23 2.48
N TYR A 90 13.38 -8.29 1.29
CA TYR A 90 14.77 -7.93 1.09
C TYR A 90 15.00 -6.42 1.18
N ASN A 91 14.14 -5.61 0.57
CA ASN A 91 14.30 -4.16 0.49
C ASN A 91 13.95 -3.44 1.81
N CYS A 92 13.08 -4.02 2.62
CA CYS A 92 12.55 -3.42 3.85
C CYS A 92 13.16 -4.06 5.09
N GLN A 93 14.39 -3.69 5.44
CA GLN A 93 15.15 -4.28 6.55
C GLN A 93 15.06 -3.51 7.88
N LYS A 94 14.38 -2.35 7.92
CA LYS A 94 14.24 -1.57 9.14
C LYS A 94 13.28 -2.24 10.13
N ASP A 95 13.59 -2.18 11.41
CA ASP A 95 12.82 -2.79 12.50
C ASP A 95 11.43 -2.20 12.69
N ASN A 96 11.19 -1.00 12.18
CA ASN A 96 9.89 -0.34 12.24
C ASN A 96 8.94 -0.71 11.09
N ILE A 97 9.30 -1.66 10.20
CA ILE A 97 8.46 -2.14 9.11
C ILE A 97 7.92 -3.54 9.43
N TYR A 98 6.63 -3.63 9.67
CA TYR A 98 5.89 -4.87 9.90
C TYR A 98 5.32 -5.36 8.57
N LYS A 99 5.89 -6.44 8.04
CA LYS A 99 5.62 -6.97 6.69
C LYS A 99 4.70 -8.17 6.75
N MET A 100 3.63 -8.20 5.94
CA MET A 100 2.69 -9.31 5.87
C MET A 100 2.46 -9.74 4.43
N ASN A 101 2.69 -11.04 4.14
CA ASN A 101 2.35 -11.63 2.85
C ASN A 101 0.86 -11.99 2.85
N ALA A 102 0.04 -11.00 2.66
CA ALA A 102 -1.42 -11.05 2.70
C ALA A 102 -2.00 -9.84 1.99
N ALA A 103 -3.28 -9.87 1.65
CA ALA A 103 -4.04 -8.69 1.29
C ALA A 103 -4.76 -8.11 2.52
N LEU A 104 -5.12 -6.84 2.46
CA LEU A 104 -6.16 -6.26 3.32
C LEU A 104 -7.53 -6.41 2.65
N GLY A 105 -8.59 -6.47 3.45
CA GLY A 105 -9.94 -6.59 2.95
C GLY A 105 -11.00 -6.43 4.04
N GLU A 106 -12.27 -6.64 3.68
CA GLU A 106 -13.42 -6.47 4.56
C GLU A 106 -13.51 -7.52 5.67
N THR A 107 -13.04 -8.74 5.40
CA THR A 107 -13.13 -9.87 6.32
C THR A 107 -11.90 -10.76 6.20
N ASN A 108 -11.64 -11.55 7.24
CA ASN A 108 -10.58 -12.57 7.24
C ASN A 108 -11.04 -13.80 6.46
N LYS A 109 -10.50 -14.00 5.29
CA LYS A 109 -10.83 -15.12 4.41
C LYS A 109 -9.66 -15.45 3.46
N LEU A 110 -9.76 -16.52 2.73
CA LEU A 110 -8.91 -16.75 1.56
C LEU A 110 -9.58 -16.12 0.33
N VAL A 111 -8.83 -15.35 -0.41
CA VAL A 111 -9.23 -14.79 -1.70
C VAL A 111 -8.29 -15.30 -2.79
N ARG A 112 -8.69 -15.12 -4.04
CA ARG A 112 -7.84 -15.43 -5.18
C ARG A 112 -7.13 -14.17 -5.65
N MET A 113 -5.88 -14.32 -6.05
CA MET A 113 -5.07 -13.27 -6.66
C MET A 113 -4.75 -13.64 -8.09
N GLN A 114 -4.84 -12.67 -8.99
CA GLN A 114 -4.47 -12.79 -10.39
C GLN A 114 -3.17 -12.02 -10.64
N ARG A 115 -2.16 -12.72 -11.16
CA ARG A 115 -0.99 -12.11 -11.76
C ARG A 115 -1.33 -11.68 -13.19
N VAL A 116 -1.47 -10.38 -13.39
CA VAL A 116 -1.87 -9.84 -14.70
C VAL A 116 -0.72 -9.92 -15.71
N SER A 117 0.48 -9.56 -15.29
CA SER A 117 1.67 -9.60 -16.12
C SER A 117 2.94 -9.56 -15.28
N MET A 118 3.94 -10.35 -15.63
CA MET A 118 5.28 -10.25 -15.03
C MET A 118 6.03 -8.99 -15.49
N ALA A 119 5.63 -8.42 -16.62
CA ALA A 119 6.18 -7.15 -17.11
C ALA A 119 5.60 -5.91 -16.39
N ASN A 120 4.55 -6.09 -15.57
CA ASN A 120 4.02 -5.07 -14.67
C ASN A 120 3.54 -5.74 -13.38
N VAL A 121 4.45 -5.91 -12.43
CA VAL A 121 4.14 -6.56 -11.15
C VAL A 121 3.33 -5.68 -10.20
N GLY A 122 3.18 -4.39 -10.52
CA GLY A 122 2.27 -3.49 -9.80
C GLY A 122 0.80 -3.84 -10.04
N GLY A 123 0.42 -4.28 -11.22
CA GLY A 123 -0.97 -4.58 -11.59
C GLY A 123 -1.51 -5.93 -11.10
N HIS A 124 -0.86 -6.64 -10.16
CA HIS A 124 -1.37 -7.86 -9.56
C HIS A 124 -2.53 -7.53 -8.60
N ARG A 125 -3.65 -8.27 -8.70
CA ARG A 125 -4.88 -7.88 -7.99
C ARG A 125 -5.66 -9.06 -7.43
N VAL A 126 -6.48 -8.80 -6.43
CA VAL A 126 -7.52 -9.74 -5.98
C VAL A 126 -8.59 -9.87 -7.06
N SER A 127 -8.90 -11.10 -7.45
CA SER A 127 -9.83 -11.41 -8.54
C SER A 127 -10.38 -12.82 -8.39
N ASP A 128 -11.67 -13.01 -8.66
CA ASP A 128 -12.31 -14.32 -8.61
C ASP A 128 -11.74 -15.32 -9.64
N THR A 129 -11.09 -14.81 -10.69
CA THR A 129 -10.42 -15.61 -11.73
C THR A 129 -8.95 -15.90 -11.45
N GLY A 130 -8.42 -15.42 -10.32
CA GLY A 130 -7.04 -15.67 -9.90
C GLY A 130 -6.77 -17.14 -9.60
N ASP A 131 -5.52 -17.55 -9.73
CA ASP A 131 -5.04 -18.93 -9.51
C ASP A 131 -4.29 -19.10 -8.17
N THR A 132 -3.90 -18.02 -7.54
CA THR A 132 -3.15 -18.02 -6.28
C THR A 132 -4.08 -17.68 -5.12
N PHE A 133 -4.12 -18.54 -4.09
CA PHE A 133 -4.86 -18.24 -2.86
C PHE A 133 -4.00 -17.48 -1.87
N ILE A 134 -4.56 -16.38 -1.36
CA ILE A 134 -3.91 -15.51 -0.37
C ILE A 134 -4.87 -15.21 0.79
N PRO A 135 -4.36 -15.09 2.04
CA PRO A 135 -5.17 -14.65 3.15
C PRO A 135 -5.47 -13.14 3.05
N THR A 136 -6.65 -12.74 3.55
CA THR A 136 -6.97 -11.36 3.82
C THR A 136 -7.06 -11.12 5.33
N PHE A 137 -6.69 -9.91 5.74
CA PHE A 137 -6.86 -9.37 7.09
C PHE A 137 -7.66 -8.07 7.03
N THR A 138 -8.34 -7.73 8.12
CA THR A 138 -8.93 -6.39 8.25
C THR A 138 -7.94 -5.46 8.96
N ILE A 139 -8.00 -4.16 8.66
CA ILE A 139 -7.21 -3.17 9.44
C ILE A 139 -7.69 -3.14 10.89
N ASP A 140 -8.98 -3.29 11.12
CA ASP A 140 -9.56 -3.24 12.46
C ASP A 140 -9.02 -4.35 13.39
N GLN A 141 -8.74 -5.55 12.85
CA GLN A 141 -8.17 -6.63 13.65
C GLN A 141 -6.71 -6.42 14.06
N LEU A 142 -5.98 -5.47 13.45
CA LEU A 142 -4.64 -5.11 13.92
C LEU A 142 -4.68 -4.49 15.32
N ALA A 143 -5.85 -4.11 15.81
CA ALA A 143 -6.10 -3.53 17.13
C ALA A 143 -5.10 -2.39 17.45
N LEU A 144 -4.91 -1.49 16.49
CA LEU A 144 -3.93 -0.42 16.57
C LEU A 144 -4.24 0.53 17.74
N ASP A 145 -3.20 1.00 18.40
CA ASP A 145 -3.27 2.06 19.40
C ASP A 145 -3.30 3.46 18.79
N LYS A 146 -2.82 3.60 17.54
CA LYS A 146 -2.81 4.79 16.70
C LYS A 146 -2.91 4.43 15.24
N CYS A 147 -3.42 5.35 14.41
CA CYS A 147 -3.39 5.26 12.97
C CYS A 147 -3.44 6.70 12.42
N ASP A 148 -2.36 7.16 11.83
CA ASP A 148 -2.23 8.55 11.36
C ASP A 148 -2.39 8.66 9.85
N TYR A 149 -2.06 7.57 9.14
CA TYR A 149 -2.12 7.53 7.70
C TYR A 149 -2.46 6.12 7.20
N ILE A 150 -3.30 6.04 6.18
CA ILE A 150 -3.62 4.82 5.42
C ILE A 150 -3.32 5.08 3.95
N SER A 151 -2.49 4.24 3.34
CA SER A 151 -2.11 4.32 1.93
C SER A 151 -2.54 3.04 1.21
N LEU A 152 -3.47 3.15 0.27
CA LEU A 152 -4.03 2.01 -0.45
C LEU A 152 -3.79 2.13 -1.94
N ASP A 153 -3.11 1.12 -2.46
CA ASP A 153 -2.86 0.88 -3.88
C ASP A 153 -3.11 -0.62 -4.12
N CYS A 154 -4.38 -0.95 -4.35
CA CYS A 154 -4.88 -2.34 -4.33
C CYS A 154 -5.57 -2.73 -5.62
N GLU A 155 -5.33 -1.99 -6.71
CA GLU A 155 -5.81 -2.32 -8.06
C GLU A 155 -7.34 -2.57 -8.11
N GLY A 156 -8.10 -1.68 -7.43
CA GLY A 156 -9.56 -1.68 -7.38
C GLY A 156 -10.16 -2.44 -6.19
N TYR A 157 -9.35 -2.95 -5.24
CA TYR A 157 -9.85 -3.63 -4.04
C TYR A 157 -9.99 -2.69 -2.83
N GLU A 158 -9.74 -1.39 -2.99
CA GLU A 158 -9.78 -0.36 -1.96
C GLU A 158 -11.12 -0.31 -1.19
N PRO A 159 -12.31 -0.45 -1.82
CA PRO A 159 -13.57 -0.44 -1.07
C PRO A 159 -13.64 -1.52 0.01
N ASN A 160 -13.16 -2.73 -0.31
CA ASN A 160 -13.11 -3.84 0.63
C ASN A 160 -12.15 -3.56 1.80
N VAL A 161 -11.02 -2.89 1.52
CA VAL A 161 -10.05 -2.51 2.56
C VAL A 161 -10.65 -1.45 3.48
N ILE A 162 -11.29 -0.42 2.92
CA ILE A 162 -11.96 0.63 3.70
C ILE A 162 -13.08 0.03 4.57
N ALA A 163 -13.89 -0.89 4.02
CA ALA A 163 -14.93 -1.58 4.79
C ALA A 163 -14.36 -2.35 6.01
N GLY A 164 -13.19 -2.97 5.87
CA GLY A 164 -12.49 -3.66 6.96
C GLY A 164 -11.64 -2.76 7.87
N ALA A 165 -11.76 -1.45 7.72
CA ALA A 165 -11.02 -0.44 8.48
C ALA A 165 -11.93 0.55 9.22
N MET A 166 -13.25 0.36 9.16
CA MET A 166 -14.22 1.39 9.59
C MET A 166 -14.12 1.75 11.07
N GLU A 167 -13.81 0.81 11.96
CA GLU A 167 -13.62 1.08 13.40
C GLU A 167 -12.33 1.90 13.61
N THR A 168 -11.24 1.51 12.95
CA THR A 168 -9.96 2.21 12.98
C THR A 168 -10.09 3.63 12.41
N ILE A 169 -10.74 3.76 11.26
CA ILE A 169 -10.97 5.06 10.60
C ILE A 169 -11.84 5.97 11.48
N ALA A 170 -12.95 5.46 12.02
CA ALA A 170 -13.83 6.24 12.89
C ALA A 170 -13.14 6.68 14.19
N LYS A 171 -12.24 5.84 14.72
CA LYS A 171 -11.53 6.12 15.98
C LYS A 171 -10.40 7.13 15.83
N PHE A 172 -9.61 7.04 14.76
CA PHE A 172 -8.37 7.80 14.63
C PHE A 172 -8.42 8.93 13.58
N LEU A 173 -9.37 8.87 12.66
CA LEU A 173 -9.54 9.80 11.55
C LEU A 173 -8.23 10.02 10.76
N PRO A 174 -7.53 8.95 10.33
CA PRO A 174 -6.27 9.07 9.61
C PRO A 174 -6.46 9.82 8.29
N VAL A 175 -5.39 10.42 7.76
CA VAL A 175 -5.35 10.80 6.35
C VAL A 175 -5.32 9.53 5.51
N ILE A 176 -6.03 9.51 4.38
CA ILE A 176 -6.14 8.32 3.53
C ILE A 176 -5.77 8.70 2.10
N THR A 177 -4.84 7.97 1.48
CA THR A 177 -4.63 8.02 0.03
C THR A 177 -5.13 6.75 -0.63
N LEU A 178 -5.73 6.90 -1.80
CA LEU A 178 -6.35 5.83 -2.59
C LEU A 178 -6.00 6.00 -4.05
N GLU A 179 -5.58 4.92 -4.71
CA GLU A 179 -5.42 4.90 -6.16
C GLU A 179 -6.78 5.02 -6.85
N THR A 180 -7.70 4.13 -6.50
CA THR A 180 -9.04 4.08 -7.10
C THR A 180 -10.07 4.62 -6.12
N VAL A 181 -10.96 5.48 -6.61
CA VAL A 181 -12.10 6.03 -5.86
C VAL A 181 -13.38 5.80 -6.63
N ASN A 182 -14.35 5.25 -5.95
CA ASN A 182 -15.69 5.01 -6.47
C ASN A 182 -16.77 5.55 -5.50
N GLU A 183 -18.04 5.37 -5.86
CA GLU A 183 -19.17 5.83 -5.04
C GLU A 183 -19.25 5.11 -3.68
N GLU A 184 -18.88 3.84 -3.63
CA GLU A 184 -18.87 3.04 -2.41
C GLU A 184 -17.92 3.61 -1.36
N ILE A 185 -16.69 3.96 -1.74
CA ILE A 185 -15.72 4.63 -0.86
C ILE A 185 -16.27 5.96 -0.34
N ASN A 186 -16.90 6.76 -1.21
CA ASN A 186 -17.53 8.01 -0.80
C ASN A 186 -18.67 7.78 0.21
N MET A 187 -19.50 6.75 0.02
CA MET A 187 -20.56 6.39 0.96
C MET A 187 -20.01 5.95 2.32
N LEU A 188 -18.88 5.26 2.37
CA LEU A 188 -18.23 4.83 3.61
C LEU A 188 -17.57 5.99 4.36
N LEU A 189 -16.88 6.88 3.66
CA LEU A 189 -16.05 7.91 4.28
C LEU A 189 -16.80 9.22 4.59
N SER A 190 -17.78 9.63 3.77
CA SER A 190 -18.47 10.91 3.96
C SER A 190 -19.25 11.03 5.27
N PRO A 191 -19.90 9.97 5.84
CA PRO A 191 -20.53 10.07 7.15
C PRO A 191 -19.57 10.40 8.30
N LEU A 192 -18.27 10.08 8.13
CA LEU A 192 -17.20 10.39 9.08
C LEU A 192 -16.59 11.78 8.87
N GLY A 193 -17.12 12.56 7.93
CA GLY A 193 -16.67 13.93 7.65
C GLY A 193 -15.49 14.02 6.69
N TYR A 194 -15.06 12.92 6.08
CA TYR A 194 -13.99 12.95 5.08
C TYR A 194 -14.39 13.72 3.84
N LYS A 195 -13.43 14.45 3.32
CA LYS A 195 -13.52 15.13 2.03
C LYS A 195 -12.28 14.83 1.22
N ARG A 196 -12.48 14.68 -0.08
CA ARG A 196 -11.37 14.63 -1.02
C ARG A 196 -10.68 15.98 -1.03
N ILE A 197 -9.36 15.95 -0.96
CA ILE A 197 -8.49 17.11 -1.09
C ILE A 197 -8.01 17.18 -2.54
N ASP A 198 -8.16 18.34 -3.15
CA ASP A 198 -7.64 18.58 -4.49
C ASP A 198 -6.12 18.75 -4.45
N GLY A 199 -5.42 18.07 -5.36
CA GLY A 199 -3.97 18.12 -5.42
C GLY A 199 -3.41 17.01 -6.32
N HIS A 200 -2.09 17.02 -6.47
CA HIS A 200 -1.34 15.97 -7.12
C HIS A 200 -0.54 15.22 -6.05
N PHE A 201 -0.90 13.98 -5.78
CA PHE A 201 -0.36 13.17 -4.70
C PHE A 201 0.34 11.88 -5.21
N GLY A 202 0.99 11.94 -6.36
CA GLY A 202 1.54 10.80 -7.07
C GLY A 202 0.71 10.45 -8.30
N HIS A 203 0.95 9.28 -8.88
CA HIS A 203 0.43 8.93 -10.20
C HIS A 203 -1.11 8.96 -10.30
N ALA A 204 -1.80 8.30 -9.43
CA ALA A 204 -3.26 8.22 -9.45
C ALA A 204 -3.91 8.56 -8.11
N ASP A 205 -3.10 8.82 -7.07
CA ASP A 205 -3.58 8.93 -5.70
C ASP A 205 -4.54 10.08 -5.48
N LYS A 206 -5.57 9.78 -4.70
CA LYS A 206 -6.55 10.73 -4.20
C LYS A 206 -6.42 10.78 -2.68
N LEU A 207 -6.29 11.98 -2.13
CA LEU A 207 -6.15 12.19 -0.70
C LEU A 207 -7.49 12.55 -0.08
N PHE A 208 -7.81 11.91 1.04
CA PHE A 208 -8.98 12.17 1.86
C PHE A 208 -8.57 12.56 3.28
N ALA A 209 -9.18 13.60 3.82
CA ALA A 209 -8.98 14.03 5.20
C ALA A 209 -10.27 14.60 5.80
N VAL A 210 -10.36 14.58 7.13
CA VAL A 210 -11.39 15.29 7.89
C VAL A 210 -10.90 16.73 8.10
N LYS A 211 -11.72 17.73 7.73
CA LYS A 211 -11.40 19.16 7.87
C LYS A 211 -11.72 19.67 9.27
#